data_a9a27bf5f3688359335fb7acc7c80ecc
#
_entry.id   a9a27bf5f3688359335fb7acc7c80ecc
#
_cell.length_a   1.000
_cell.length_b   1.000
_cell.length_c   1.000
_cell.angle_alpha   90.00
_cell.angle_beta   90.00
_cell.angle_gamma   90.00
#
_symmetry.space_group_name_H-M   'P 1'
#
loop_
_entity.id
_entity.type
_entity.pdbx_description
1 polymer ?
#
loop_
_entity_poly.entity_id
_entity_poly.type
_entity_poly.pdbx_seq_one_letter_code
_entity_poly.pdbx_strand_id
1 'polypeptide(L)'
;NIWCWNDEFQSRFNDYYPEVSEIAADKSTTTLKDGTVVKWTINANENNNYQNKLDEALLSQDSAADDDKIDIFLIEADYALKYVDSDYVLDVKADIGLTDDDLAGQYQYTKDIVSVDGSQRGTTWQATPGLFAYRRSIAKDVLGTDDPAEVQTYLSDWDKFNDVAAQA
;
A
#
# COMPACT_ATOMS: atom_id res chain seq x y z
N ASN A 1 -2.76 -3.53 -17.27
CA ASN A 1 -3.58 -2.45 -16.72
C ASN A 1 -3.35 -2.36 -15.21
N ILE A 2 -2.79 -1.22 -14.75
CA ILE A 2 -2.49 -0.97 -13.33
C ILE A 2 -3.45 0.09 -12.79
N TRP A 3 -4.13 -0.23 -11.69
CA TRP A 3 -5.09 0.65 -11.03
C TRP A 3 -4.48 1.33 -9.81
N CYS A 4 -4.61 2.67 -9.73
CA CYS A 4 -4.09 3.52 -8.67
C CYS A 4 -5.13 4.57 -8.27
N TRP A 5 -4.99 5.14 -7.05
CA TRP A 5 -5.82 6.28 -6.62
C TRP A 5 -5.19 7.65 -6.93
N ASN A 6 -3.91 7.69 -7.28
CA ASN A 6 -3.17 8.88 -7.71
C ASN A 6 -2.01 8.48 -8.62
N ASP A 7 -1.23 9.44 -9.07
CA ASP A 7 -0.10 9.22 -9.98
C ASP A 7 1.24 8.94 -9.27
N GLU A 8 1.27 8.76 -7.96
CA GLU A 8 2.51 8.57 -7.22
C GLU A 8 3.22 7.26 -7.62
N PHE A 9 2.49 6.14 -7.61
CA PHE A 9 3.08 4.86 -8.01
C PHE A 9 3.50 4.88 -9.49
N GLN A 10 2.67 5.43 -10.37
CA GLN A 10 3.01 5.61 -11.78
C GLN A 10 4.31 6.39 -11.95
N SER A 11 4.48 7.51 -11.22
CA SER A 11 5.69 8.32 -11.34
C SER A 11 6.92 7.55 -10.85
N ARG A 12 6.80 6.80 -9.73
CA ARG A 12 7.90 5.95 -9.24
C ARG A 12 8.24 4.83 -10.21
N PHE A 13 7.24 4.18 -10.79
CA PHE A 13 7.44 3.17 -11.82
C PHE A 13 8.18 3.77 -13.02
N ASN A 14 7.72 4.91 -13.55
CA ASN A 14 8.32 5.57 -14.70
C ASN A 14 9.75 6.06 -14.45
N ASP A 15 10.05 6.50 -13.23
CA ASP A 15 11.37 7.03 -12.88
C ASP A 15 12.40 5.94 -12.56
N TYR A 16 11.97 4.79 -12.05
CA TYR A 16 12.89 3.81 -11.47
C TYR A 16 12.83 2.40 -12.09
N TYR A 17 11.75 2.04 -12.80
CA TYR A 17 11.72 0.72 -13.43
C TYR A 17 12.62 0.70 -14.67
N PRO A 18 13.68 -0.12 -14.67
CA PRO A 18 14.75 -0.03 -15.67
C PRO A 18 14.30 -0.42 -17.07
N GLU A 19 13.16 -1.10 -17.20
CA GLU A 19 12.64 -1.54 -18.50
C GLU A 19 11.73 -0.50 -19.18
N VAL A 20 11.49 0.66 -18.58
CA VAL A 20 10.75 1.76 -19.21
C VAL A 20 11.52 2.27 -20.43
N SER A 21 10.84 2.36 -21.58
CA SER A 21 11.38 2.88 -22.83
C SER A 21 10.71 4.17 -23.30
N GLU A 22 9.38 4.28 -23.10
CA GLU A 22 8.60 5.45 -23.53
C GLU A 22 7.44 5.71 -22.57
N ILE A 23 7.14 6.98 -22.35
CA ILE A 23 5.98 7.44 -21.58
C ILE A 23 5.12 8.29 -22.52
N ALA A 24 3.84 7.96 -22.67
CA ALA A 24 2.91 8.73 -23.48
C ALA A 24 2.81 10.18 -22.96
N ALA A 25 2.63 11.14 -23.85
CA ALA A 25 2.60 12.56 -23.50
C ALA A 25 1.48 12.92 -22.50
N ASP A 26 0.35 12.21 -22.56
CA ASP A 26 -0.78 12.34 -21.64
C ASP A 26 -0.65 11.44 -20.39
N LYS A 27 0.45 10.70 -20.27
CA LYS A 27 0.75 9.74 -19.21
C LYS A 27 -0.27 8.59 -19.08
N SER A 28 -1.10 8.35 -20.07
CA SER A 28 -2.08 7.26 -20.02
C SER A 28 -1.43 5.87 -20.11
N THR A 29 -0.26 5.78 -20.75
CA THR A 29 0.48 4.52 -20.92
C THR A 29 1.98 4.71 -20.74
N THR A 30 2.63 3.60 -20.39
CA THR A 30 4.10 3.45 -20.36
C THR A 30 4.47 2.23 -21.19
N THR A 31 5.38 2.37 -22.12
CA THR A 31 5.89 1.27 -22.97
C THR A 31 7.21 0.77 -22.40
N LEU A 32 7.37 -0.54 -22.30
CA LEU A 32 8.60 -1.20 -21.88
C LEU A 32 9.49 -1.54 -23.07
N LYS A 33 10.75 -1.87 -22.82
CA LYS A 33 11.76 -2.21 -23.85
C LYS A 33 11.39 -3.44 -24.69
N ASP A 34 10.63 -4.37 -24.12
CA ASP A 34 10.14 -5.57 -24.81
C ASP A 34 8.88 -5.32 -25.64
N GLY A 35 8.35 -4.08 -25.63
CA GLY A 35 7.13 -3.68 -26.32
C GLY A 35 5.85 -3.83 -25.49
N THR A 36 5.93 -4.31 -24.26
CA THR A 36 4.78 -4.36 -23.35
C THR A 36 4.26 -2.95 -23.08
N VAL A 37 2.96 -2.75 -23.16
CA VAL A 37 2.29 -1.48 -22.86
C VAL A 37 1.57 -1.57 -21.53
N VAL A 38 2.00 -0.79 -20.56
CA VAL A 38 1.35 -0.61 -19.28
C VAL A 38 0.32 0.52 -19.39
N LYS A 39 -0.96 0.18 -19.20
CA LYS A 39 -2.07 1.16 -19.15
C LYS A 39 -2.31 1.56 -17.69
N TRP A 40 -2.46 2.85 -17.43
CA TRP A 40 -2.71 3.39 -16.10
C TRP A 40 -4.16 3.80 -15.94
N THR A 41 -4.82 3.27 -14.92
CA THR A 41 -6.19 3.66 -14.54
C THR A 41 -6.14 4.34 -13.17
N ILE A 42 -6.31 5.66 -13.15
CA ILE A 42 -6.24 6.46 -11.94
C ILE A 42 -7.64 6.93 -11.53
N ASN A 43 -8.07 6.52 -10.35
CA ASN A 43 -9.35 6.92 -9.75
C ASN A 43 -9.07 7.51 -8.37
N ALA A 44 -9.36 8.79 -8.18
CA ALA A 44 -9.13 9.45 -6.89
C ALA A 44 -9.86 8.76 -5.73
N ASN A 45 -9.24 8.78 -4.52
CA ASN A 45 -9.74 8.02 -3.36
C ASN A 45 -10.81 8.76 -2.54
N GLU A 46 -11.17 10.02 -2.90
CA GLU A 46 -12.16 10.78 -2.16
C GLU A 46 -13.51 10.03 -2.12
N ASN A 47 -14.13 10.01 -0.94
CA ASN A 47 -15.43 9.36 -0.70
C ASN A 47 -15.45 7.86 -1.10
N ASN A 48 -14.34 7.15 -0.92
CA ASN A 48 -14.17 5.75 -1.31
C ASN A 48 -14.34 5.48 -2.81
N ASN A 49 -14.24 6.50 -3.67
CA ASN A 49 -14.49 6.35 -5.10
C ASN A 49 -13.56 5.33 -5.75
N TYR A 50 -12.26 5.31 -5.38
CA TYR A 50 -11.32 4.30 -5.88
C TYR A 50 -11.78 2.88 -5.55
N GLN A 51 -12.08 2.60 -4.27
CA GLN A 51 -12.52 1.28 -3.82
C GLN A 51 -13.84 0.86 -4.50
N ASN A 52 -14.81 1.77 -4.60
CA ASN A 52 -16.09 1.46 -5.23
C ASN A 52 -15.92 1.06 -6.70
N LYS A 53 -15.10 1.80 -7.45
CA LYS A 53 -14.81 1.47 -8.85
C LYS A 53 -13.99 0.19 -9.01
N LEU A 54 -13.05 -0.06 -8.09
CA LEU A 54 -12.27 -1.28 -8.07
C LEU A 54 -13.16 -2.49 -7.82
N ASP A 55 -14.08 -2.40 -6.86
CA ASP A 55 -15.06 -3.45 -6.57
C ASP A 55 -15.91 -3.79 -7.81
N GLU A 56 -16.46 -2.76 -8.48
CA GLU A 56 -17.26 -2.94 -9.71
C GLU A 56 -16.45 -3.60 -10.83
N ALA A 57 -15.19 -3.20 -11.00
CA ALA A 57 -14.33 -3.75 -12.04
C ALA A 57 -13.92 -5.19 -11.75
N LEU A 58 -13.55 -5.51 -10.50
CA LEU A 58 -13.22 -6.88 -10.09
C LEU A 58 -14.41 -7.83 -10.22
N LEU A 59 -15.61 -7.40 -9.85
CA LEU A 59 -16.85 -8.19 -10.06
C LEU A 59 -17.12 -8.49 -11.54
N SER A 60 -16.64 -7.68 -12.44
CA SER A 60 -16.80 -7.81 -13.89
C SER A 60 -15.59 -8.42 -14.60
N GLN A 61 -14.51 -8.74 -13.84
CA GLN A 61 -13.20 -9.15 -14.36
C GLN A 61 -13.29 -10.30 -15.40
N ASP A 62 -14.07 -11.34 -15.11
CA ASP A 62 -14.16 -12.51 -15.96
C ASP A 62 -14.83 -12.21 -17.33
N SER A 63 -15.72 -11.24 -17.36
CA SER A 63 -16.45 -10.81 -18.56
C SER A 63 -15.86 -9.61 -19.27
N ALA A 64 -14.85 -8.98 -18.69
CA ALA A 64 -14.16 -7.83 -19.29
C ALA A 64 -13.37 -8.23 -20.54
N ALA A 65 -13.25 -7.32 -21.51
CA ALA A 65 -12.31 -7.49 -22.61
C ALA A 65 -10.86 -7.56 -22.05
N ASP A 66 -9.99 -8.30 -22.72
CA ASP A 66 -8.63 -8.55 -22.22
C ASP A 66 -7.87 -7.24 -21.94
N ASP A 67 -8.02 -6.23 -22.78
CA ASP A 67 -7.40 -4.91 -22.58
C ASP A 67 -7.98 -4.08 -21.42
N ASP A 68 -9.13 -4.49 -20.88
CA ASP A 68 -9.81 -3.80 -19.77
C ASP A 68 -9.66 -4.57 -18.44
N LYS A 69 -9.18 -5.80 -18.47
CA LYS A 69 -8.89 -6.57 -17.25
C LYS A 69 -7.84 -5.86 -16.40
N ILE A 70 -7.99 -5.99 -15.08
CA ILE A 70 -7.04 -5.49 -14.10
C ILE A 70 -5.95 -6.54 -13.91
N ASP A 71 -4.70 -6.18 -14.14
CA ASP A 71 -3.55 -7.05 -13.87
C ASP A 71 -2.94 -6.76 -12.50
N ILE A 72 -2.86 -5.47 -12.14
CA ILE A 72 -2.33 -5.03 -10.84
C ILE A 72 -3.22 -3.91 -10.31
N PHE A 73 -3.50 -3.91 -9.03
CA PHE A 73 -4.14 -2.79 -8.36
C PHE A 73 -3.48 -2.48 -7.01
N LEU A 74 -3.47 -1.21 -6.65
CA LEU A 74 -2.94 -0.76 -5.37
C LEU A 74 -4.01 -0.85 -4.28
N ILE A 75 -3.56 -1.16 -3.06
CA ILE A 75 -4.39 -1.15 -1.85
C ILE A 75 -3.64 -0.46 -0.72
N GLU A 76 -4.38 0.18 0.18
CA GLU A 76 -3.85 0.72 1.43
C GLU A 76 -4.01 -0.29 2.56
N ALA A 77 -3.15 -0.21 3.56
CA ALA A 77 -3.11 -1.17 4.66
C ALA A 77 -4.42 -1.26 5.46
N ASP A 78 -5.15 -0.15 5.57
CA ASP A 78 -6.39 -0.05 6.36
C ASP A 78 -7.57 -0.85 5.78
N TYR A 79 -7.56 -1.10 4.47
CA TYR A 79 -8.57 -1.91 3.80
C TYR A 79 -7.99 -3.13 3.04
N ALA A 80 -6.70 -3.43 3.22
CA ALA A 80 -6.03 -4.50 2.49
C ALA A 80 -6.73 -5.85 2.64
N LEU A 81 -7.19 -6.20 3.85
CA LEU A 81 -7.83 -7.48 4.14
C LEU A 81 -9.06 -7.74 3.26
N LYS A 82 -9.83 -6.70 2.92
CA LYS A 82 -10.98 -6.81 2.02
C LYS A 82 -10.63 -7.48 0.68
N TYR A 83 -9.44 -7.19 0.15
CA TYR A 83 -9.01 -7.71 -1.15
C TYR A 83 -8.15 -8.94 -1.03
N VAL A 84 -7.21 -8.98 -0.08
CA VAL A 84 -6.31 -10.15 0.06
C VAL A 84 -7.03 -11.41 0.55
N ASP A 85 -8.18 -11.26 1.22
CA ASP A 85 -9.06 -12.37 1.61
C ASP A 85 -10.18 -12.60 0.58
N SER A 86 -9.88 -12.39 -0.68
CA SER A 86 -10.84 -12.59 -1.78
C SER A 86 -10.28 -13.49 -2.87
N ASP A 87 -11.15 -13.99 -3.76
CA ASP A 87 -10.78 -14.79 -4.92
C ASP A 87 -10.26 -13.96 -6.10
N TYR A 88 -10.17 -12.62 -5.95
CA TYR A 88 -9.71 -11.72 -7.01
C TYR A 88 -8.20 -11.49 -7.03
N VAL A 89 -7.46 -12.04 -6.07
CA VAL A 89 -6.00 -11.88 -5.95
C VAL A 89 -5.29 -13.22 -5.99
N LEU A 90 -4.10 -13.20 -6.58
CA LEU A 90 -3.25 -14.36 -6.75
C LEU A 90 -2.22 -14.47 -5.62
N ASP A 91 -1.75 -15.68 -5.31
CA ASP A 91 -0.58 -15.88 -4.48
C ASP A 91 0.69 -15.47 -5.24
N VAL A 92 1.47 -14.57 -4.67
CA VAL A 92 2.65 -14.02 -5.35
C VAL A 92 3.76 -15.05 -5.56
N LYS A 93 3.79 -16.13 -4.78
CA LYS A 93 4.75 -17.22 -4.94
C LYS A 93 4.17 -18.35 -5.81
N ALA A 94 3.00 -18.88 -5.45
CA ALA A 94 2.43 -20.05 -6.09
C ALA A 94 1.93 -19.75 -7.52
N ASP A 95 1.31 -18.60 -7.74
CA ASP A 95 0.67 -18.27 -9.02
C ASP A 95 1.56 -17.33 -9.87
N ILE A 96 2.24 -16.36 -9.25
CA ILE A 96 3.09 -15.39 -9.97
C ILE A 96 4.54 -15.88 -10.08
N GLY A 97 5.01 -16.74 -9.16
CA GLY A 97 6.32 -17.37 -9.20
C GLY A 97 7.43 -16.55 -8.53
N LEU A 98 7.11 -15.57 -7.67
CA LEU A 98 8.12 -14.88 -6.87
C LEU A 98 8.75 -15.84 -5.86
N THR A 99 10.05 -15.69 -5.65
CA THR A 99 10.82 -16.49 -4.68
C THR A 99 10.96 -15.77 -3.34
N ASP A 100 11.43 -16.49 -2.32
CA ASP A 100 11.78 -15.88 -1.04
C ASP A 100 12.89 -14.83 -1.17
N ASP A 101 13.82 -15.02 -2.10
CA ASP A 101 14.89 -14.05 -2.38
C ASP A 101 14.34 -12.75 -2.98
N ASP A 102 13.34 -12.84 -3.87
CA ASP A 102 12.67 -11.65 -4.43
C ASP A 102 11.95 -10.83 -3.34
N LEU A 103 11.46 -11.50 -2.31
CA LEU A 103 10.71 -10.91 -1.21
C LEU A 103 11.55 -10.59 0.04
N ALA A 104 12.85 -10.95 0.03
CA ALA A 104 13.72 -10.85 1.22
C ALA A 104 13.93 -9.40 1.69
N GLY A 105 13.92 -8.44 0.77
CA GLY A 105 14.09 -7.01 1.08
C GLY A 105 12.86 -6.33 1.70
N GLN A 106 11.71 -6.99 1.77
CA GLN A 106 10.50 -6.42 2.35
C GLN A 106 10.47 -6.55 3.88
N TYR A 107 9.97 -5.53 4.56
CA TYR A 107 9.72 -5.62 6.00
C TYR A 107 8.64 -6.67 6.31
N GLN A 108 8.82 -7.43 7.39
CA GLN A 108 7.89 -8.51 7.74
C GLN A 108 6.46 -8.03 7.89
N TYR A 109 6.23 -6.91 8.59
CA TYR A 109 4.88 -6.37 8.80
C TYR A 109 4.15 -6.03 7.49
N THR A 110 4.87 -5.63 6.42
CA THR A 110 4.27 -5.35 5.12
C THR A 110 3.86 -6.63 4.38
N LYS A 111 4.58 -7.74 4.63
CA LYS A 111 4.17 -9.07 4.14
C LYS A 111 2.97 -9.61 4.91
N ASP A 112 2.93 -9.39 6.22
CA ASP A 112 1.84 -9.86 7.09
C ASP A 112 0.50 -9.21 6.72
N ILE A 113 0.47 -7.92 6.37
CA ILE A 113 -0.74 -7.20 5.95
C ILE A 113 -1.40 -7.81 4.70
N VAL A 114 -0.60 -8.38 3.80
CA VAL A 114 -1.06 -8.96 2.53
C VAL A 114 -1.01 -10.49 2.53
N SER A 115 -0.97 -11.11 3.70
CA SER A 115 -0.96 -12.57 3.85
C SER A 115 -2.21 -13.08 4.56
N VAL A 116 -2.84 -14.09 3.98
CA VAL A 116 -4.02 -14.78 4.53
C VAL A 116 -3.78 -16.28 4.42
N ASP A 117 -3.99 -17.02 5.50
CA ASP A 117 -3.87 -18.49 5.57
C ASP A 117 -2.52 -19.03 5.04
N GLY A 118 -1.44 -18.28 5.27
CA GLY A 118 -0.10 -18.64 4.83
C GLY A 118 0.22 -18.32 3.37
N SER A 119 -0.72 -17.74 2.63
CA SER A 119 -0.58 -17.26 1.25
C SER A 119 -0.27 -15.77 1.25
N GLN A 120 0.85 -15.34 0.67
CA GLN A 120 1.15 -13.92 0.44
C GLN A 120 0.53 -13.48 -0.89
N ARG A 121 -0.43 -12.57 -0.84
CA ARG A 121 -1.25 -12.15 -1.98
C ARG A 121 -0.97 -10.73 -2.46
N GLY A 122 0.17 -10.20 -2.12
CA GLY A 122 0.62 -8.88 -2.56
C GLY A 122 2.05 -8.58 -2.15
N THR A 123 2.54 -7.47 -2.65
CA THR A 123 3.86 -6.93 -2.31
C THR A 123 3.71 -5.45 -1.96
N THR A 124 4.72 -4.86 -1.31
CA THR A 124 4.70 -3.45 -0.96
C THR A 124 5.78 -2.68 -1.73
N TRP A 125 5.47 -1.45 -2.08
CA TRP A 125 6.41 -0.49 -2.63
C TRP A 125 6.70 0.67 -1.65
N GLN A 126 5.94 0.75 -0.55
CA GLN A 126 6.11 1.74 0.52
C GLN A 126 6.13 1.06 1.89
N ALA A 127 6.87 1.63 2.81
CA ALA A 127 6.83 1.29 4.22
C ALA A 127 6.33 2.50 5.01
N THR A 128 5.18 2.36 5.67
CA THR A 128 4.51 3.43 6.43
C THR A 128 4.36 3.01 7.89
N PRO A 129 5.42 3.10 8.71
CA PRO A 129 5.34 2.74 10.12
C PRO A 129 4.42 3.70 10.88
N GLY A 130 3.60 3.16 11.78
CA GLY A 130 2.85 3.96 12.73
C GLY A 130 3.76 4.54 13.80
N LEU A 131 3.63 5.84 14.07
CA LEU A 131 4.40 6.54 15.10
C LEU A 131 3.50 7.43 15.92
N PHE A 132 3.81 7.55 17.23
CA PHE A 132 3.27 8.62 18.05
C PHE A 132 4.08 9.89 17.84
N ALA A 133 3.40 10.96 17.42
CA ALA A 133 3.94 12.30 17.42
C ALA A 133 3.36 13.10 18.58
N TYR A 134 4.20 13.84 19.31
CA TYR A 134 3.77 14.66 20.43
C TYR A 134 4.40 16.06 20.37
N ARG A 135 3.70 17.02 20.96
CA ARG A 135 4.24 18.37 21.12
C ARG A 135 5.19 18.41 22.33
N ARG A 136 6.48 18.66 22.10
CA ARG A 136 7.51 18.64 23.13
C ARG A 136 7.22 19.59 24.30
N SER A 137 6.67 20.76 24.02
CA SER A 137 6.28 21.71 25.08
C SER A 137 5.19 21.15 26.00
N ILE A 138 4.18 20.50 25.43
CA ILE A 138 3.09 19.88 26.22
C ILE A 138 3.64 18.69 27.02
N ALA A 139 4.45 17.84 26.42
CA ALA A 139 5.07 16.72 27.12
C ALA A 139 5.89 17.21 28.31
N LYS A 140 6.65 18.29 28.15
CA LYS A 140 7.43 18.88 29.24
C LYS A 140 6.56 19.43 30.36
N ASP A 141 5.43 20.05 30.03
CA ASP A 141 4.50 20.61 31.01
C ASP A 141 3.76 19.50 31.78
N VAL A 142 3.34 18.43 31.11
CA VAL A 142 2.52 17.35 31.66
C VAL A 142 3.39 16.27 32.32
N LEU A 143 4.48 15.85 31.68
CA LEU A 143 5.32 14.73 32.11
C LEU A 143 6.62 15.14 32.78
N GLY A 144 6.96 16.44 32.73
CA GLY A 144 8.23 16.97 33.23
C GLY A 144 9.41 16.73 32.29
N THR A 145 9.19 16.05 31.17
CA THR A 145 10.23 15.72 30.19
C THR A 145 9.74 15.90 28.76
N ASP A 146 10.65 16.19 27.84
CA ASP A 146 10.42 16.20 26.40
C ASP A 146 11.38 15.26 25.64
N ASP A 147 12.12 14.42 26.38
CA ASP A 147 12.99 13.39 25.82
C ASP A 147 12.17 12.23 25.26
N PRO A 148 12.36 11.84 23.98
CA PRO A 148 11.55 10.78 23.36
C PRO A 148 11.65 9.42 24.07
N ALA A 149 12.83 9.06 24.60
CA ALA A 149 13.01 7.79 25.27
C ALA A 149 12.27 7.76 26.63
N GLU A 150 12.27 8.87 27.37
CA GLU A 150 11.50 9.00 28.59
C GLU A 150 9.99 9.05 28.31
N VAL A 151 9.55 9.86 27.32
CA VAL A 151 8.14 9.93 26.91
C VAL A 151 7.60 8.55 26.50
N GLN A 152 8.40 7.74 25.79
CA GLN A 152 8.01 6.37 25.40
C GLN A 152 7.62 5.50 26.63
N THR A 153 8.23 5.70 27.79
CA THR A 153 7.90 4.92 29.00
C THR A 153 6.49 5.21 29.54
N TYR A 154 5.99 6.42 29.30
CA TYR A 154 4.64 6.86 29.66
C TYR A 154 3.57 6.44 28.65
N LEU A 155 3.99 5.95 27.48
CA LEU A 155 3.10 5.55 26.36
C LEU A 155 3.28 4.07 26.01
N SER A 156 3.85 3.25 26.93
CA SER A 156 4.22 1.86 26.64
C SER A 156 3.05 0.90 26.47
N ASP A 157 1.89 1.27 26.98
CA ASP A 157 0.64 0.54 26.88
C ASP A 157 -0.56 1.49 26.91
N TRP A 158 -1.76 0.97 26.61
CA TRP A 158 -2.96 1.80 26.51
C TRP A 158 -3.44 2.37 27.84
N ASP A 159 -3.18 1.69 28.96
CA ASP A 159 -3.55 2.19 30.29
C ASP A 159 -2.72 3.43 30.63
N LYS A 160 -1.42 3.37 30.45
CA LYS A 160 -0.53 4.53 30.64
C LYS A 160 -0.82 5.66 29.65
N PHE A 161 -1.11 5.31 28.39
CA PHE A 161 -1.53 6.31 27.41
C PHE A 161 -2.77 7.07 27.87
N ASN A 162 -3.79 6.36 28.36
CA ASN A 162 -5.02 6.97 28.88
C ASN A 162 -4.77 7.82 30.13
N ASP A 163 -3.88 7.38 31.01
CA ASP A 163 -3.51 8.13 32.22
C ASP A 163 -2.81 9.47 31.85
N VAL A 164 -1.93 9.47 30.85
CA VAL A 164 -1.30 10.68 30.32
C VAL A 164 -2.31 11.56 29.61
N ALA A 165 -3.17 10.99 28.78
CA ALA A 165 -4.20 11.76 28.07
C ALA A 165 -5.18 12.46 29.00
N ALA A 166 -5.44 11.87 30.18
CA ALA A 166 -6.29 12.49 31.20
C ALA A 166 -5.63 13.66 31.94
N GLN A 167 -4.29 13.79 31.86
CA GLN A 167 -3.51 14.87 32.48
C GLN A 167 -3.21 16.03 31.50
N ALA A 168 -3.28 15.77 30.21
CA ALA A 168 -3.00 16.72 29.13
C ALA A 168 -4.23 17.54 28.73
#